data_92374703c1765c49f7dff2ca844f08ca
#
_entry.id   92374703c1765c49f7dff2ca844f08ca
#
_cell.length_a   1.000
_cell.length_b   1.000
_cell.length_c   1.000
_cell.angle_alpha   90.00
_cell.angle_beta   90.00
_cell.angle_gamma   90.00
#
_symmetry.space_group_name_H-M   'P 1'
#
loop_
_entity.id
_entity.type
_entity.pdbx_description
1 polymer ?
#
loop_
_entity_poly.entity_id
_entity_poly.type
_entity_poly.pdbx_seq_one_letter_code
_entity_poly.pdbx_strand_id
1 'polypeptide(L)'
;MRIGVIVGKFPVLSEQFILNHIVGLIDQGYEVTILAAAKGATDRVQPMVAQYGLSERTVCAHVPGAAFKRVSKMVLLGLKNLVLRPGRTVRALSRSRYRTGVSSGKTLFFLDAFGKLELDLIYAHFGPNGLSGAY
;
A
#
# COMPACT_ATOMS: atom_id res chain seq x y z
N MET A 1 -10.41 -8.69 13.67
CA MET A 1 -9.01 -8.25 13.43
C MET A 1 -8.93 -7.70 12.03
N ARG A 2 -8.36 -6.51 11.86
CA ARG A 2 -8.22 -5.80 10.58
C ARG A 2 -6.81 -6.05 10.04
N ILE A 3 -6.72 -6.70 8.89
CA ILE A 3 -5.46 -7.12 8.27
C ILE A 3 -5.20 -6.33 7.00
N GLY A 4 -4.05 -5.68 6.90
CA GLY A 4 -3.55 -5.06 5.69
C GLY A 4 -2.63 -6.02 4.92
N VAL A 5 -2.97 -6.36 3.69
CA VAL A 5 -2.12 -7.19 2.82
C VAL A 5 -1.41 -6.30 1.81
N ILE A 6 -0.06 -6.18 1.91
CA ILE A 6 0.73 -5.34 1.01
C ILE A 6 1.15 -6.12 -0.24
N VAL A 7 0.83 -5.53 -1.39
CA VAL A 7 1.17 -6.06 -2.72
C VAL A 7 1.78 -4.98 -3.61
N GLY A 8 2.57 -5.38 -4.59
CA GLY A 8 3.18 -4.45 -5.55
C GLY A 8 2.13 -3.81 -6.47
N LYS A 9 1.29 -4.63 -7.07
CA LYS A 9 0.16 -4.22 -7.93
C LYS A 9 -1.05 -5.09 -7.61
N PHE A 10 -2.25 -4.55 -7.79
CA PHE A 10 -3.48 -5.33 -7.65
C PHE A 10 -4.58 -4.77 -8.56
N PRO A 11 -5.38 -5.63 -9.22
CA PRO A 11 -5.24 -7.09 -9.34
C PRO A 11 -4.14 -7.50 -10.32
N VAL A 12 -3.58 -8.71 -10.17
CA VAL A 12 -2.59 -9.29 -11.09
C VAL A 12 -2.94 -10.77 -11.33
N LEU A 13 -3.03 -11.18 -12.61
CA LEU A 13 -3.45 -12.53 -13.00
C LEU A 13 -2.50 -13.63 -12.53
N SER A 14 -1.18 -13.35 -12.52
CA SER A 14 -0.15 -14.33 -12.18
C SER A 14 0.02 -14.61 -10.68
N GLU A 15 -0.63 -13.82 -9.82
CA GLU A 15 -0.47 -13.90 -8.36
C GLU A 15 -1.64 -14.63 -7.68
N GLN A 16 -2.04 -15.80 -8.23
CA GLN A 16 -3.15 -16.62 -7.71
C GLN A 16 -3.00 -16.98 -6.23
N PHE A 17 -1.77 -17.24 -5.79
CA PHE A 17 -1.51 -17.61 -4.39
C PHE A 17 -1.81 -16.46 -3.41
N ILE A 18 -1.56 -15.20 -3.82
CA ILE A 18 -1.90 -14.02 -3.03
C ILE A 18 -3.42 -13.90 -2.92
N LEU A 19 -4.11 -14.09 -4.05
CA LEU A 19 -5.56 -14.04 -4.09
C LEU A 19 -6.19 -15.10 -3.19
N ASN A 20 -5.73 -16.35 -3.27
CA ASN A 20 -6.20 -17.44 -2.42
C ASN A 20 -5.95 -17.16 -0.93
N HIS A 21 -4.81 -16.55 -0.59
CA HIS A 21 -4.52 -16.16 0.79
C HIS A 21 -5.48 -15.08 1.28
N ILE A 22 -5.72 -14.02 0.48
CA ILE A 22 -6.65 -12.94 0.82
C ILE A 22 -8.06 -13.49 1.05
N VAL A 23 -8.53 -14.33 0.11
CA VAL A 23 -9.84 -14.98 0.21
C VAL A 23 -9.95 -15.87 1.44
N GLY A 24 -8.91 -16.68 1.72
CA GLY A 24 -8.87 -17.51 2.91
C GLY A 24 -8.94 -16.73 4.22
N LEU A 25 -8.33 -15.54 4.28
CA LEU A 25 -8.45 -14.66 5.44
C LEU A 25 -9.89 -14.10 5.59
N ILE A 26 -10.51 -13.71 4.47
CA ILE A 26 -11.89 -13.21 4.47
C ILE A 26 -12.86 -14.32 4.90
N ASP A 27 -12.68 -15.54 4.40
CA ASP A 27 -13.52 -16.70 4.77
C ASP A 27 -13.39 -17.08 6.26
N GLN A 28 -12.23 -16.77 6.87
CA GLN A 28 -12.03 -16.91 8.32
C GLN A 28 -12.63 -15.74 9.14
N GLY A 29 -13.32 -14.80 8.50
CA GLY A 29 -13.99 -13.69 9.17
C GLY A 29 -13.08 -12.49 9.49
N TYR A 30 -11.89 -12.39 8.91
CA TYR A 30 -11.03 -11.21 9.06
C TYR A 30 -11.47 -10.09 8.12
N GLU A 31 -11.35 -8.86 8.59
CA GLU A 31 -11.51 -7.67 7.76
C GLU A 31 -10.19 -7.40 7.03
N VAL A 32 -10.18 -7.63 5.72
CA VAL A 32 -8.96 -7.53 4.91
C VAL A 32 -9.01 -6.29 4.04
N THR A 33 -7.93 -5.48 4.09
CA THR A 33 -7.67 -4.34 3.20
C THR A 33 -6.41 -4.63 2.38
N ILE A 34 -6.49 -4.49 1.06
CA ILE A 34 -5.37 -4.69 0.15
C ILE A 34 -4.64 -3.35 -0.04
N LEU A 35 -3.36 -3.32 0.27
CA LEU A 35 -2.50 -2.14 0.18
C LEU A 35 -1.61 -2.27 -1.05
N ALA A 36 -2.03 -1.69 -2.18
CA ALA A 36 -1.32 -1.79 -3.44
C ALA A 36 -0.43 -0.56 -3.70
N ALA A 37 0.83 -0.78 -4.11
CA ALA A 37 1.70 0.32 -4.53
C ALA A 37 1.24 0.95 -5.86
N ALA A 38 0.62 0.15 -6.74
CA ALA A 38 0.07 0.60 -8.01
C ALA A 38 -1.17 -0.22 -8.39
N LYS A 39 -2.02 0.37 -9.23
CA LYS A 39 -3.16 -0.33 -9.83
C LYS A 39 -2.65 -1.34 -10.87
N GLY A 40 -3.17 -2.56 -10.83
CA GLY A 40 -2.94 -3.60 -11.83
C GLY A 40 -3.81 -3.44 -13.07
N ALA A 41 -3.74 -4.41 -13.99
CA ALA A 41 -4.61 -4.49 -15.16
C ALA A 41 -6.04 -4.86 -14.73
N THR A 42 -7.03 -4.17 -15.30
CA THR A 42 -8.45 -4.36 -14.96
C THR A 42 -9.26 -5.02 -16.07
N ASP A 43 -8.67 -5.15 -17.24
CA ASP A 43 -9.28 -5.72 -18.46
C ASP A 43 -9.43 -7.24 -18.39
N ARG A 44 -8.57 -7.90 -17.61
CA ARG A 44 -8.68 -9.32 -17.30
C ARG A 44 -8.40 -9.53 -15.82
N VAL A 45 -9.43 -9.80 -15.05
CA VAL A 45 -9.33 -10.11 -13.62
C VAL A 45 -9.93 -11.49 -13.35
N GLN A 46 -9.44 -12.13 -12.31
CA GLN A 46 -9.97 -13.42 -11.89
C GLN A 46 -11.38 -13.25 -11.31
N PRO A 47 -12.31 -14.20 -11.53
CA PRO A 47 -13.68 -14.12 -11.03
C PRO A 47 -13.77 -13.86 -9.51
N MET A 48 -12.84 -14.41 -8.73
CA MET A 48 -12.75 -14.19 -7.28
C MET A 48 -12.62 -12.72 -6.88
N VAL A 49 -11.96 -11.88 -7.72
CA VAL A 49 -11.80 -10.44 -7.43
C VAL A 49 -13.15 -9.74 -7.36
N ALA A 50 -14.07 -10.06 -8.29
CA ALA A 50 -15.43 -9.53 -8.28
C ALA A 50 -16.27 -10.20 -7.19
N GLN A 51 -16.18 -11.51 -7.05
CA GLN A 51 -16.97 -12.29 -6.09
C GLN A 51 -16.78 -11.83 -4.63
N TYR A 52 -15.54 -11.48 -4.25
CA TYR A 52 -15.20 -11.05 -2.89
C TYR A 52 -15.08 -9.51 -2.74
N GLY A 53 -15.43 -8.74 -3.78
CA GLY A 53 -15.35 -7.27 -3.78
C GLY A 53 -13.94 -6.76 -3.51
N LEU A 54 -12.90 -7.45 -4.01
CA LEU A 54 -11.52 -7.15 -3.64
C LEU A 54 -11.03 -5.82 -4.21
N SER A 55 -11.63 -5.34 -5.30
CA SER A 55 -11.33 -4.02 -5.86
C SER A 55 -11.70 -2.89 -4.91
N GLU A 56 -12.84 -2.99 -4.23
CA GLU A 56 -13.33 -2.01 -3.25
C GLU A 56 -12.52 -2.05 -1.94
N ARG A 57 -11.97 -3.21 -1.63
CA ARG A 57 -11.07 -3.41 -0.47
C ARG A 57 -9.64 -2.99 -0.76
N THR A 58 -9.36 -2.42 -1.95
CA THR A 58 -7.99 -2.07 -2.37
C THR A 58 -7.73 -0.57 -2.24
N VAL A 59 -6.73 -0.21 -1.46
CA VAL A 59 -6.19 1.15 -1.35
C VAL A 59 -4.87 1.23 -2.10
N CYS A 60 -4.78 2.17 -3.07
CA CYS A 60 -3.58 2.36 -3.89
C CYS A 60 -2.80 3.61 -3.49
N ALA A 61 -1.49 3.50 -3.37
CA ALA A 61 -0.61 4.62 -3.01
C ALA A 61 -0.38 5.63 -4.15
N HIS A 62 -0.72 5.31 -5.41
CA HIS A 62 -0.66 6.20 -6.58
C HIS A 62 0.63 7.04 -6.69
N VAL A 63 1.77 6.39 -6.77
CA VAL A 63 3.06 7.07 -6.96
C VAL A 63 3.19 7.52 -8.42
N PRO A 64 3.29 8.84 -8.73
CA PRO A 64 3.39 9.31 -10.11
C PRO A 64 4.68 8.82 -10.80
N GLY A 65 4.57 8.40 -12.06
CA GLY A 65 5.72 7.98 -12.87
C GLY A 65 6.63 9.14 -13.26
N ALA A 66 6.05 10.29 -13.64
CA ALA A 66 6.81 11.47 -14.05
C ALA A 66 7.53 12.12 -12.86
N ALA A 67 8.84 12.33 -12.98
CA ALA A 67 9.70 12.85 -11.90
C ALA A 67 9.19 14.19 -11.36
N PHE A 68 8.88 15.15 -12.22
CA PHE A 68 8.39 16.47 -11.83
C PHE A 68 7.08 16.38 -11.02
N LYS A 69 6.07 15.63 -11.52
CA LYS A 69 4.80 15.42 -10.82
C LYS A 69 5.00 14.69 -9.49
N ARG A 70 5.97 13.81 -9.41
CA ARG A 70 6.32 13.10 -8.18
C ARG A 70 6.89 14.03 -7.14
N VAL A 71 7.86 14.88 -7.52
CA VAL A 71 8.53 15.82 -6.61
C VAL A 71 7.52 16.86 -6.07
N SER A 72 6.74 17.50 -6.95
CA SER A 72 5.76 18.49 -6.51
C SER A 72 4.70 17.90 -5.55
N LYS A 73 4.20 16.71 -5.87
CA LYS A 73 3.24 16.01 -5.00
C LYS A 73 3.89 15.54 -3.70
N MET A 74 5.16 15.13 -3.73
CA MET A 74 5.93 14.74 -2.55
C MET A 74 6.11 15.91 -1.57
N VAL A 75 6.42 17.11 -2.06
CA VAL A 75 6.52 18.31 -1.22
C VAL A 75 5.17 18.63 -0.56
N LEU A 76 4.10 18.62 -1.36
CA LEU A 76 2.74 18.87 -0.84
C LEU A 76 2.33 17.84 0.23
N LEU A 77 2.56 16.55 -0.03
CA LEU A 77 2.27 15.49 0.92
C LEU A 77 3.14 15.57 2.17
N GLY A 78 4.42 15.95 2.00
CA GLY A 78 5.34 16.16 3.12
C GLY A 78 4.85 17.25 4.07
N LEU A 79 4.50 18.42 3.52
CA LEU A 79 3.94 19.53 4.32
C LEU A 79 2.62 19.15 4.99
N LYS A 80 1.68 18.57 4.24
CA LYS A 80 0.39 18.09 4.78
C LYS A 80 0.58 17.09 5.92
N ASN A 81 1.40 16.07 5.73
CA ASN A 81 1.60 15.04 6.75
C ASN A 81 2.45 15.55 7.93
N LEU A 82 3.34 16.51 7.72
CA LEU A 82 4.11 17.14 8.80
C LEU A 82 3.18 17.89 9.79
N VAL A 83 2.15 18.54 9.26
CA VAL A 83 1.14 19.21 10.09
C VAL A 83 0.21 18.20 10.78
N LEU A 84 -0.30 17.22 10.04
CA LEU A 84 -1.31 16.29 10.54
C LEU A 84 -0.72 15.16 11.41
N ARG A 85 0.52 14.73 11.13
CA ARG A 85 1.16 13.56 11.74
C ARG A 85 2.68 13.74 11.86
N PRO A 86 3.17 14.73 12.64
CA PRO A 86 4.59 15.10 12.65
C PRO A 86 5.51 13.92 12.99
N GLY A 87 5.22 13.15 14.03
CA GLY A 87 6.04 12.03 14.46
C GLY A 87 6.16 10.89 13.43
N ARG A 88 5.07 10.56 12.74
CA ARG A 88 5.08 9.54 11.67
C ARG A 88 5.83 10.05 10.44
N THR A 89 5.67 11.33 10.08
CA THR A 89 6.35 11.95 8.94
C THR A 89 7.86 12.00 9.14
N VAL A 90 8.33 12.43 10.30
CA VAL A 90 9.77 12.43 10.64
C VAL A 90 10.33 11.01 10.59
N ARG A 91 9.61 10.03 11.13
CA ARG A 91 10.01 8.62 11.08
C ARG A 91 10.08 8.09 9.64
N ALA A 92 9.09 8.41 8.81
CA ALA A 92 9.03 7.99 7.40
C ALA A 92 10.14 8.63 6.54
N LEU A 93 10.66 9.80 6.92
CA LEU A 93 11.78 10.48 6.27
C LEU A 93 13.15 10.07 6.82
N SER A 94 13.21 9.20 7.81
CA SER A 94 14.47 8.73 8.39
C SER A 94 15.29 7.91 7.39
N ARG A 95 16.34 8.52 6.85
CA ARG A 95 17.22 7.92 5.84
C ARG A 95 18.01 6.71 6.36
N SER A 96 18.30 6.66 7.64
CA SER A 96 18.99 5.53 8.26
C SER A 96 18.14 4.26 8.26
N ARG A 97 16.82 4.40 8.35
CA ARG A 97 15.87 3.29 8.44
C ARG A 97 15.33 2.84 7.08
N TYR A 98 15.17 3.78 6.13
CA TYR A 98 14.41 3.56 4.87
C TYR A 98 15.14 4.06 3.62
N ARG A 99 16.45 3.79 3.51
CA ARG A 99 17.38 4.33 2.49
C ARG A 99 16.77 4.52 1.08
N THR A 100 16.26 3.48 0.48
CA THR A 100 15.73 3.50 -0.90
C THR A 100 14.34 4.14 -1.01
N GLY A 101 13.49 3.95 0.00
CA GLY A 101 12.14 4.52 0.06
C GLY A 101 12.16 6.04 0.17
N VAL A 102 13.01 6.58 1.04
CA VAL A 102 13.18 8.03 1.22
C VAL A 102 13.73 8.69 -0.03
N SER A 103 14.76 8.10 -0.67
CA SER A 103 15.36 8.64 -1.90
C SER A 103 14.36 8.72 -3.06
N SER A 104 13.40 7.80 -3.15
CA SER A 104 12.36 7.80 -4.17
C SER A 104 11.09 8.57 -3.78
N GLY A 105 11.00 9.04 -2.54
CA GLY A 105 9.82 9.71 -1.98
C GLY A 105 8.61 8.80 -1.77
N LYS A 106 8.72 7.50 -2.04
CA LYS A 106 7.61 6.54 -1.94
C LYS A 106 7.01 6.46 -0.53
N THR A 107 7.85 6.61 0.50
CA THR A 107 7.43 6.59 1.89
C THR A 107 6.32 7.58 2.22
N LEU A 108 6.38 8.79 1.65
CA LEU A 108 5.35 9.82 1.87
C LEU A 108 4.03 9.47 1.19
N PHE A 109 4.08 8.85 0.01
CA PHE A 109 2.87 8.38 -0.68
C PHE A 109 2.20 7.23 0.09
N PHE A 110 2.98 6.30 0.62
CA PHE A 110 2.46 5.21 1.45
C PHE A 110 1.91 5.74 2.78
N LEU A 111 2.60 6.67 3.43
CA LEU A 111 2.11 7.30 4.65
C LEU A 111 0.78 8.03 4.43
N ASP A 112 0.63 8.75 3.32
CA ASP A 112 -0.63 9.44 3.01
C ASP A 112 -1.78 8.47 2.69
N ALA A 113 -1.51 7.43 1.90
CA ALA A 113 -2.51 6.45 1.48
C ALA A 113 -2.93 5.51 2.63
N PHE A 114 -1.95 4.98 3.37
CA PHE A 114 -2.18 3.90 4.32
C PHE A 114 -2.18 4.36 5.78
N GLY A 115 -1.56 5.49 6.07
CA GLY A 115 -1.43 5.99 7.44
C GLY A 115 -2.76 6.37 8.13
N LYS A 116 -3.87 6.40 7.41
CA LYS A 116 -5.22 6.63 7.95
C LYS A 116 -5.91 5.33 8.36
N LEU A 117 -5.41 4.21 7.86
CA LEU A 117 -6.01 2.91 8.12
C LEU A 117 -5.65 2.47 9.53
N GLU A 118 -6.64 2.03 10.26
CA GLU A 118 -6.47 1.41 11.57
C GLU A 118 -6.37 -0.10 11.38
N LEU A 119 -5.16 -0.59 11.19
CA LEU A 119 -4.87 -2.00 10.97
C LEU A 119 -4.25 -2.62 12.22
N ASP A 120 -4.67 -3.84 12.55
CA ASP A 120 -4.14 -4.60 13.68
C ASP A 120 -2.90 -5.40 13.26
N LEU A 121 -2.84 -5.81 11.98
CA LEU A 121 -1.73 -6.57 11.41
C LEU A 121 -1.47 -6.13 9.96
N ILE A 122 -0.20 -6.11 9.58
CA ILE A 122 0.22 -5.93 8.17
C ILE A 122 0.95 -7.18 7.71
N TYR A 123 0.49 -7.77 6.63
CA TYR A 123 1.08 -8.94 5.99
C TYR A 123 1.67 -8.58 4.63
N ALA A 124 2.95 -8.89 4.40
CA ALA A 124 3.63 -8.64 3.13
C ALA A 124 4.06 -9.96 2.47
N HIS A 125 3.59 -10.22 1.26
CA HIS A 125 3.95 -11.44 0.53
C HIS A 125 5.41 -11.48 0.06
N PHE A 126 6.02 -10.33 -0.21
CA PHE A 126 7.40 -10.24 -0.67
C PHE A 126 8.20 -9.30 0.24
N GLY A 127 9.48 -9.64 0.48
CA GLY A 127 10.37 -8.83 1.31
C GLY A 127 10.43 -7.34 0.94
N PRO A 128 10.54 -6.95 -0.36
CA PRO A 128 10.48 -5.55 -0.77
C PRO A 128 9.15 -4.85 -0.43
N ASN A 129 8.04 -5.57 -0.39
CA ASN A 129 6.73 -5.04 0.00
C ASN A 129 6.65 -4.83 1.52
N GLY A 130 7.31 -5.68 2.31
CA GLY A 130 7.40 -5.55 3.77
C GLY A 130 8.05 -4.24 4.21
N LEU A 131 9.06 -3.78 3.47
CA LEU A 131 9.69 -2.48 3.71
C LEU A 131 8.70 -1.32 3.53
N SER A 132 7.70 -1.47 2.69
CA SER A 132 6.66 -0.46 2.46
C SER A 132 5.61 -0.40 3.57
N GLY A 133 5.46 -1.47 4.35
CA GLY A 133 4.50 -1.56 5.46
C GLY A 133 5.07 -1.15 6.82
N ALA A 134 6.36 -0.91 6.91
CA ALA A 134 7.04 -0.57 8.15
C ALA A 134 6.97 0.93 8.54
N TYR A 135 6.23 1.75 7.78
CA TYR A 135 6.10 3.21 8.00
C TYR A 135 4.94 3.64 8.93
#